data_87faa88e197832e619bd026cd5743c90
#
_entry.id   87faa88e197832e619bd026cd5743c90
#
_cell.length_a   1.000
_cell.length_b   1.000
_cell.length_c   1.000
_cell.angle_alpha   90.00
_cell.angle_beta   90.00
_cell.angle_gamma   90.00
#
_symmetry.space_group_name_H-M   'P 1'
#
loop_
_entity.id
_entity.type
_entity.pdbx_description
1 polymer ?
#
loop_
_entity_poly.entity_id
_entity_poly.type
_entity_poly.pdbx_seq_one_letter_code
_entity_poly.pdbx_strand_id
1 'polypeptide(L)'
;MEKTETSPEMRLFGPGGERLYLTALERQRFLAALDEEHPMDRLYCHVLHYSGCRPSEALELVPRRVLFEEQALVFRSLKKRKTDARGRTKQPQYRTVPVPNILIENLDLVYGIRALQKKQKGLDIPLWTMSRPTAYRLVKRVMDRAGIVGKQATGKGLRHGFGVAMVTAKKPLPLHVLAQMMGHTDTKTTEIYLQVVGEEKRQMVSDAWEG
;
A
#
# COMPACT_ATOMS: atom_id res chain seq x y z
N MET A 1 12.62 -15.14 -28.61
CA MET A 1 11.97 -14.08 -27.84
C MET A 1 11.23 -14.75 -26.67
N GLU A 2 11.86 -14.85 -25.51
CA GLU A 2 11.24 -15.37 -24.31
C GLU A 2 10.16 -14.40 -23.83
N LYS A 3 8.91 -14.83 -23.85
CA LYS A 3 7.82 -14.14 -23.17
C LYS A 3 8.09 -14.22 -21.66
N THR A 4 8.63 -13.16 -21.09
CA THR A 4 8.69 -12.98 -19.64
C THR A 4 7.25 -12.94 -19.13
N GLU A 5 6.72 -14.06 -18.68
CA GLU A 5 5.43 -14.13 -18.01
C GLU A 5 5.52 -13.36 -16.69
N THR A 6 5.12 -12.09 -16.72
CA THR A 6 4.84 -11.33 -15.50
C THR A 6 3.76 -12.08 -14.72
N SER A 7 4.03 -12.37 -13.45
CA SER A 7 3.06 -13.02 -12.56
C SER A 7 1.68 -12.40 -12.78
N PRO A 8 0.59 -13.20 -12.94
CA PRO A 8 -0.77 -12.70 -13.16
C PRO A 8 -1.25 -11.68 -12.13
N GLU A 9 -0.59 -11.65 -10.97
CA GLU A 9 -0.89 -10.71 -9.88
C GLU A 9 -0.31 -9.30 -10.08
N MET A 10 0.59 -9.11 -11.05
CA MET A 10 1.33 -7.86 -11.24
C MET A 10 1.05 -7.30 -12.64
N ARG A 11 -0.19 -6.86 -12.84
CA ARG A 11 -0.63 -6.19 -14.07
C ARG A 11 -1.43 -4.94 -13.71
N LEU A 12 -1.26 -3.85 -14.46
CA LEU A 12 -2.08 -2.63 -14.34
C LEU A 12 -3.35 -2.71 -15.18
N PHE A 13 -3.38 -3.63 -16.15
CA PHE A 13 -4.54 -3.86 -16.99
C PHE A 13 -4.92 -5.33 -16.98
N GLY A 14 -6.20 -5.60 -16.96
CA GLY A 14 -6.76 -6.94 -17.12
C GLY A 14 -6.72 -7.44 -18.56
N PRO A 15 -7.12 -8.70 -18.80
CA PRO A 15 -7.10 -9.27 -20.14
C PRO A 15 -7.99 -8.54 -21.17
N GLY A 16 -9.05 -7.86 -20.71
CA GLY A 16 -9.95 -7.04 -21.52
C GLY A 16 -9.55 -5.56 -21.58
N GLY A 17 -8.33 -5.20 -21.16
CA GLY A 17 -7.85 -3.82 -21.16
C GLY A 17 -8.40 -2.97 -19.98
N GLU A 18 -9.20 -3.55 -19.10
CA GLU A 18 -9.73 -2.86 -17.94
C GLU A 18 -8.62 -2.49 -16.94
N ARG A 19 -8.69 -1.27 -16.42
CA ARG A 19 -7.74 -0.74 -15.44
C ARG A 19 -7.85 -1.45 -14.08
N LEU A 20 -6.70 -1.76 -13.47
CA LEU A 20 -6.60 -2.45 -12.18
C LEU A 20 -6.00 -1.59 -11.05
N TYR A 21 -5.84 -0.29 -11.27
CA TYR A 21 -5.33 0.68 -10.28
C TYR A 21 -6.30 1.84 -10.09
N LEU A 22 -6.23 2.53 -8.95
CA LEU A 22 -7.01 3.74 -8.70
C LEU A 22 -6.31 4.95 -9.32
N THR A 23 -7.07 5.78 -10.06
CA THR A 23 -6.61 7.09 -10.54
C THR A 23 -6.41 8.06 -9.38
N ALA A 24 -5.80 9.22 -9.64
CA ALA A 24 -5.64 10.28 -8.66
C ALA A 24 -6.99 10.72 -8.08
N LEU A 25 -7.99 10.96 -8.94
CA LEU A 25 -9.35 11.34 -8.52
C LEU A 25 -10.03 10.25 -7.69
N GLU A 26 -9.90 8.97 -8.08
CA GLU A 26 -10.46 7.86 -7.29
C GLU A 26 -9.78 7.74 -5.92
N ARG A 27 -8.47 7.96 -5.82
CA ARG A 27 -7.76 7.98 -4.53
C ARG A 27 -8.26 9.12 -3.63
N GLN A 28 -8.50 10.30 -4.18
CA GLN A 28 -9.09 11.43 -3.43
C GLN A 28 -10.50 11.10 -2.92
N ARG A 29 -11.38 10.57 -3.80
CA ARG A 29 -12.73 10.13 -3.41
C ARG A 29 -12.70 9.02 -2.36
N PHE A 30 -11.78 8.08 -2.48
CA PHE A 30 -11.58 7.03 -1.46
C PHE A 30 -11.23 7.63 -0.10
N LEU A 31 -10.30 8.59 -0.05
CA LEU A 31 -9.93 9.27 1.21
C LEU A 31 -11.11 10.04 1.81
N ALA A 32 -11.84 10.80 1.01
CA ALA A 32 -13.02 11.54 1.47
C ALA A 32 -14.11 10.61 2.04
N ALA A 33 -14.30 9.43 1.43
CA ALA A 33 -15.27 8.46 1.90
C ALA A 33 -14.90 7.78 3.24
N LEU A 34 -13.66 7.96 3.73
CA LEU A 34 -13.22 7.42 5.01
C LEU A 34 -13.75 8.19 6.21
N ASP A 35 -14.24 9.42 6.03
CA ASP A 35 -14.70 10.27 7.14
C ASP A 35 -15.90 9.66 7.88
N GLU A 36 -16.67 8.82 7.23
CA GLU A 36 -17.80 8.10 7.81
C GLU A 36 -17.39 6.78 8.53
N GLU A 37 -16.14 6.36 8.44
CA GLU A 37 -15.68 5.12 9.06
C GLU A 37 -15.25 5.35 10.52
N HIS A 38 -15.41 4.30 11.34
CA HIS A 38 -14.86 4.28 12.69
C HIS A 38 -13.34 4.57 12.66
N PRO A 39 -12.76 5.30 13.61
CA PRO A 39 -11.35 5.70 13.58
C PRO A 39 -10.36 4.57 13.31
N MET A 40 -10.56 3.40 13.90
CA MET A 40 -9.68 2.22 13.67
C MET A 40 -9.77 1.71 12.23
N ASP A 41 -10.97 1.64 11.66
CA ASP A 41 -11.22 1.19 10.28
C ASP A 41 -10.68 2.21 9.27
N ARG A 42 -10.88 3.49 9.56
CA ARG A 42 -10.31 4.61 8.80
C ARG A 42 -8.79 4.50 8.72
N LEU A 43 -8.13 4.31 9.87
CA LEU A 43 -6.67 4.18 9.93
C LEU A 43 -6.15 2.97 9.18
N TYR A 44 -6.85 1.84 9.20
CA TYR A 44 -6.49 0.69 8.37
C TYR A 44 -6.46 1.06 6.88
N CYS A 45 -7.49 1.73 6.40
CA CYS A 45 -7.58 2.19 5.01
C CYS A 45 -6.51 3.25 4.67
N HIS A 46 -6.22 4.18 5.59
CA HIS A 46 -5.12 5.15 5.44
C HIS A 46 -3.76 4.44 5.31
N VAL A 47 -3.49 3.42 6.14
CA VAL A 47 -2.26 2.64 6.05
C VAL A 47 -2.13 1.99 4.67
N LEU A 48 -3.20 1.38 4.15
CA LEU A 48 -3.20 0.81 2.80
C LEU A 48 -2.91 1.87 1.73
N HIS A 49 -3.54 3.03 1.82
CA HIS A 49 -3.43 4.11 0.86
C HIS A 49 -2.02 4.73 0.84
N TYR A 50 -1.50 5.11 2.02
CA TYR A 50 -0.24 5.86 2.12
C TYR A 50 1.02 5.00 2.06
N SER A 51 0.92 3.70 2.31
CA SER A 51 2.10 2.81 2.28
C SER A 51 2.15 1.86 1.09
N GLY A 52 1.02 1.67 0.39
CA GLY A 52 0.92 0.68 -0.68
C GLY A 52 1.19 -0.76 -0.21
N CYS A 53 1.16 -1.04 1.09
CA CYS A 53 1.35 -2.39 1.63
C CYS A 53 0.22 -3.34 1.21
N ARG A 54 0.44 -4.65 1.35
CA ARG A 54 -0.62 -5.62 1.13
C ARG A 54 -1.61 -5.61 2.31
N PRO A 55 -2.93 -5.82 2.07
CA PRO A 55 -3.91 -5.86 3.16
C PRO A 55 -3.55 -6.80 4.32
N SER A 56 -2.99 -7.97 4.04
CA SER A 56 -2.53 -8.90 5.07
C SER A 56 -1.29 -8.41 5.82
N GLU A 57 -0.42 -7.61 5.21
CA GLU A 57 0.74 -7.01 5.87
C GLU A 57 0.31 -5.89 6.82
N ALA A 58 -0.72 -5.11 6.45
CA ALA A 58 -1.30 -4.10 7.31
C ALA A 58 -1.92 -4.72 8.58
N LEU A 59 -2.64 -5.84 8.46
CA LEU A 59 -3.22 -6.55 9.60
C LEU A 59 -2.18 -7.06 10.62
N GLU A 60 -0.92 -7.25 10.19
CA GLU A 60 0.19 -7.64 11.07
C GLU A 60 0.99 -6.45 11.62
N LEU A 61 0.53 -5.21 11.39
CA LEU A 61 1.21 -4.04 11.94
C LEU A 61 1.03 -4.00 13.47
N VAL A 62 2.14 -3.79 14.18
CA VAL A 62 2.22 -3.79 15.63
C VAL A 62 2.87 -2.49 16.13
N PRO A 63 2.63 -2.06 17.39
CA PRO A 63 3.19 -0.81 17.93
C PRO A 63 4.69 -0.64 17.74
N ARG A 64 5.52 -1.69 17.94
CA ARG A 64 6.98 -1.60 17.77
C ARG A 64 7.44 -1.26 16.34
N ARG A 65 6.56 -1.37 15.36
CA ARG A 65 6.83 -1.13 13.93
C ARG A 65 6.35 0.21 13.42
N VAL A 66 5.91 1.08 14.31
CA VAL A 66 5.58 2.48 14.03
C VAL A 66 6.78 3.31 14.48
N LEU A 67 7.48 3.93 13.53
CA LEU A 67 8.70 4.69 13.76
C LEU A 67 8.36 6.18 13.69
N PHE A 68 8.42 6.85 14.83
CA PHE A 68 8.01 8.26 14.94
C PHE A 68 9.04 9.22 14.37
N GLU A 69 10.32 9.01 14.67
CA GLU A 69 11.40 9.88 14.21
C GLU A 69 11.58 9.81 12.71
N GLU A 70 11.50 8.60 12.13
CA GLU A 70 11.63 8.36 10.69
C GLU A 70 10.32 8.59 9.92
N GLN A 71 9.22 8.87 10.63
CA GLN A 71 7.89 8.97 10.04
C GLN A 71 7.56 7.79 9.11
N ALA A 72 7.74 6.58 9.62
CA ALA A 72 7.69 5.38 8.79
C ALA A 72 7.00 4.20 9.47
N LEU A 73 6.50 3.28 8.65
CA LEU A 73 5.94 2.00 9.08
C LEU A 73 6.83 0.85 8.59
N VAL A 74 7.03 -0.15 9.45
CA VAL A 74 7.80 -1.35 9.11
C VAL A 74 6.87 -2.51 8.84
N PHE A 75 6.91 -3.06 7.63
CA PHE A 75 6.08 -4.19 7.21
C PHE A 75 6.89 -5.47 7.11
N ARG A 76 6.31 -6.57 7.62
CA ARG A 76 6.83 -7.91 7.40
C ARG A 76 6.34 -8.45 6.06
N SER A 77 7.25 -8.92 5.22
CA SER A 77 6.91 -9.51 3.93
C SER A 77 6.34 -10.91 4.10
N LEU A 78 5.05 -11.10 3.77
CA LEU A 78 4.32 -12.36 3.97
C LEU A 78 4.34 -13.30 2.76
N LYS A 79 4.70 -12.81 1.58
CA LYS A 79 4.60 -13.58 0.32
C LYS A 79 5.76 -14.55 0.08
N LYS A 80 6.82 -14.54 0.90
CA LYS A 80 7.97 -15.40 0.71
C LYS A 80 7.77 -16.77 1.36
N ARG A 81 8.22 -17.85 0.68
CA ARG A 81 8.25 -19.20 1.26
C ARG A 81 8.95 -19.14 2.62
N LYS A 82 8.35 -19.77 3.63
CA LYS A 82 8.91 -19.84 4.99
C LYS A 82 10.21 -20.67 5.06
N THR A 83 10.43 -21.53 4.07
CA THR A 83 11.61 -22.39 3.98
C THR A 83 12.42 -22.11 2.71
N ASP A 84 13.72 -22.33 2.77
CA ASP A 84 14.62 -22.34 1.61
C ASP A 84 14.50 -23.65 0.79
N ALA A 85 15.26 -23.76 -0.30
CA ALA A 85 15.29 -24.98 -1.12
C ALA A 85 15.79 -26.23 -0.36
N ARG A 86 16.45 -26.03 0.81
CA ARG A 86 16.96 -27.08 1.69
C ARG A 86 16.06 -27.33 2.90
N GLY A 87 14.82 -26.78 2.92
CA GLY A 87 13.85 -26.95 4.00
C GLY A 87 14.13 -26.12 5.27
N ARG A 88 15.17 -25.26 5.31
CA ARG A 88 15.51 -24.45 6.48
C ARG A 88 14.62 -23.23 6.57
N THR A 89 14.18 -22.86 7.78
CA THR A 89 13.36 -21.66 8.02
C THR A 89 14.11 -20.40 7.62
N LYS A 90 13.52 -19.62 6.73
CA LYS A 90 14.05 -18.30 6.32
C LYS A 90 13.75 -17.26 7.39
N GLN A 91 14.69 -16.35 7.61
CA GLN A 91 14.48 -15.18 8.45
C GLN A 91 13.37 -14.31 7.85
N PRO A 92 12.47 -13.76 8.69
CA PRO A 92 11.47 -12.80 8.26
C PRO A 92 12.13 -11.58 7.60
N GLN A 93 11.62 -11.16 6.47
CA GLN A 93 12.09 -9.95 5.81
C GLN A 93 11.18 -8.78 6.12
N TYR A 94 11.79 -7.67 6.47
CA TYR A 94 11.11 -6.42 6.79
C TYR A 94 11.49 -5.35 5.78
N ARG A 95 10.60 -4.38 5.60
CA ARG A 95 10.86 -3.16 4.84
C ARG A 95 10.24 -1.97 5.55
N THR A 96 10.92 -0.86 5.49
CA THR A 96 10.46 0.42 6.01
C THR A 96 9.80 1.21 4.88
N VAL A 97 8.66 1.82 5.16
CA VAL A 97 7.93 2.67 4.21
C VAL A 97 7.64 3.99 4.88
N PRO A 98 8.25 5.10 4.43
CA PRO A 98 7.90 6.44 4.88
C PRO A 98 6.42 6.74 4.57
N VAL A 99 5.76 7.42 5.50
CA VAL A 99 4.35 7.82 5.38
C VAL A 99 4.18 9.25 5.90
N PRO A 100 3.08 9.94 5.53
CA PRO A 100 2.82 11.28 6.07
C PRO A 100 2.75 11.29 7.60
N ASN A 101 3.35 12.31 8.23
CA ASN A 101 3.38 12.43 9.68
C ASN A 101 1.98 12.39 10.31
N ILE A 102 0.99 12.97 9.64
CA ILE A 102 -0.40 12.94 10.12
C ILE A 102 -0.93 11.52 10.31
N LEU A 103 -0.51 10.54 9.50
CA LEU A 103 -0.89 9.14 9.70
C LEU A 103 -0.26 8.58 10.98
N ILE A 104 1.01 8.88 11.24
CA ILE A 104 1.73 8.43 12.44
C ILE A 104 1.07 9.00 13.70
N GLU A 105 0.76 10.31 13.71
CA GLU A 105 0.11 10.97 14.84
C GLU A 105 -1.32 10.44 15.08
N ASN A 106 -2.08 10.18 14.02
CA ASN A 106 -3.41 9.60 14.16
C ASN A 106 -3.36 8.14 14.66
N LEU A 107 -2.36 7.36 14.26
CA LEU A 107 -2.13 6.03 14.82
C LEU A 107 -1.83 6.11 16.32
N ASP A 108 -1.00 7.06 16.74
CA ASP A 108 -0.71 7.26 18.16
C ASP A 108 -1.94 7.71 18.94
N LEU A 109 -2.70 8.67 18.40
CA LEU A 109 -3.92 9.19 19.03
C LEU A 109 -4.94 8.07 19.32
N VAL A 110 -5.12 7.13 18.38
CA VAL A 110 -6.13 6.07 18.51
C VAL A 110 -5.62 4.88 19.33
N TYR A 111 -4.35 4.54 19.23
CA TYR A 111 -3.80 3.32 19.84
C TYR A 111 -2.86 3.58 21.02
N GLY A 112 -2.47 4.84 21.28
CA GLY A 112 -1.54 5.19 22.37
C GLY A 112 -0.16 4.59 22.18
N ILE A 113 0.35 4.54 20.95
CA ILE A 113 1.54 3.76 20.56
C ILE A 113 2.79 4.23 21.32
N ARG A 114 3.01 5.56 21.47
CA ARG A 114 4.14 6.11 22.24
C ARG A 114 4.12 5.62 23.68
N ALA A 115 2.92 5.58 24.29
CA ALA A 115 2.78 5.09 25.67
C ALA A 115 3.07 3.59 25.77
N LEU A 116 2.64 2.78 24.77
CA LEU A 116 2.95 1.35 24.72
C LEU A 116 4.45 1.13 24.53
N GLN A 117 5.09 1.87 23.64
CA GLN A 117 6.53 1.79 23.40
C GLN A 117 7.34 2.19 24.64
N LYS A 118 6.96 3.27 25.32
CA LYS A 118 7.60 3.69 26.57
C LYS A 118 7.49 2.64 27.67
N LYS A 119 6.33 2.02 27.82
CA LYS A 119 6.06 0.99 28.84
C LYS A 119 6.60 -0.40 28.45
N GLN A 120 7.11 -0.57 27.25
CA GLN A 120 7.55 -1.86 26.68
C GLN A 120 6.47 -2.96 26.81
N LYS A 121 5.19 -2.57 26.72
CA LYS A 121 4.05 -3.48 26.89
C LYS A 121 3.17 -3.48 25.65
N GLY A 122 2.69 -4.67 25.22
CA GLY A 122 1.77 -4.79 24.09
C GLY A 122 2.41 -4.50 22.72
N LEU A 123 3.74 -4.49 22.64
CA LEU A 123 4.49 -4.08 21.45
C LEU A 123 4.27 -4.99 20.23
N ASP A 124 3.89 -6.24 20.45
CA ASP A 124 3.68 -7.23 19.40
C ASP A 124 2.21 -7.60 19.20
N ILE A 125 1.30 -6.86 19.83
CA ILE A 125 -0.14 -7.04 19.63
C ILE A 125 -0.53 -6.28 18.36
N PRO A 126 -1.13 -6.95 17.36
CA PRO A 126 -1.60 -6.27 16.13
C PRO A 126 -2.55 -5.13 16.43
N LEU A 127 -2.42 -4.01 15.70
CA LEU A 127 -3.30 -2.84 15.85
C LEU A 127 -4.75 -3.18 15.46
N TRP A 128 -4.94 -4.12 14.55
CA TRP A 128 -6.27 -4.57 14.12
C TRP A 128 -6.45 -6.05 14.39
N THR A 129 -7.58 -6.41 15.01
CA THR A 129 -7.98 -7.80 15.29
C THR A 129 -8.94 -8.36 14.25
N MET A 130 -9.34 -7.53 13.26
CA MET A 130 -10.26 -7.95 12.21
C MET A 130 -9.67 -9.06 11.33
N SER A 131 -10.52 -9.96 10.87
CA SER A 131 -10.14 -11.01 9.93
C SER A 131 -9.87 -10.43 8.52
N ARG A 132 -9.11 -11.18 7.71
CA ARG A 132 -8.85 -10.80 6.32
C ARG A 132 -10.13 -10.62 5.48
N PRO A 133 -11.18 -11.46 5.57
CA PRO A 133 -12.46 -11.20 4.93
C PRO A 133 -13.15 -9.92 5.41
N THR A 134 -13.07 -9.62 6.71
CA THR A 134 -13.63 -8.37 7.26
C THR A 134 -12.90 -7.15 6.70
N ALA A 135 -11.59 -7.17 6.67
CA ALA A 135 -10.78 -6.12 6.06
C ALA A 135 -11.09 -5.93 4.55
N TYR A 136 -11.33 -7.01 3.83
CA TYR A 136 -11.76 -6.94 2.43
C TYR A 136 -13.12 -6.25 2.30
N ARG A 137 -14.12 -6.64 3.12
CA ARG A 137 -15.46 -6.01 3.12
C ARG A 137 -15.40 -4.54 3.49
N LEU A 138 -14.55 -4.15 4.45
CA LEU A 138 -14.31 -2.76 4.80
C LEU A 138 -13.84 -1.96 3.58
N VAL A 139 -12.78 -2.40 2.91
CA VAL A 139 -12.26 -1.72 1.72
C VAL A 139 -13.34 -1.63 0.63
N LYS A 140 -14.10 -2.70 0.39
CA LYS A 140 -15.21 -2.69 -0.58
C LYS A 140 -16.28 -1.67 -0.22
N ARG A 141 -16.72 -1.61 1.02
CA ARG A 141 -17.72 -0.66 1.51
C ARG A 141 -17.27 0.80 1.25
N VAL A 142 -16.02 1.10 1.55
CA VAL A 142 -15.46 2.44 1.28
C VAL A 142 -15.37 2.73 -0.21
N MET A 143 -14.96 1.75 -1.04
CA MET A 143 -14.95 1.90 -2.50
C MET A 143 -16.34 2.20 -3.05
N ASP A 144 -17.34 1.47 -2.60
CA ASP A 144 -18.74 1.64 -3.04
C ASP A 144 -19.27 3.03 -2.64
N ARG A 145 -19.00 3.50 -1.41
CA ARG A 145 -19.35 4.86 -0.96
C ARG A 145 -18.63 5.94 -1.77
N ALA A 146 -17.38 5.71 -2.14
CA ALA A 146 -16.61 6.60 -3.00
C ALA A 146 -17.04 6.59 -4.47
N GLY A 147 -18.04 5.78 -4.85
CA GLY A 147 -18.47 5.61 -6.23
C GLY A 147 -17.39 5.00 -7.13
N ILE A 148 -16.51 4.16 -6.55
CA ILE A 148 -15.43 3.48 -7.29
C ILE A 148 -15.91 2.09 -7.67
N VAL A 149 -16.22 1.90 -8.95
CA VAL A 149 -16.79 0.65 -9.48
C VAL A 149 -15.81 0.03 -10.46
N GLY A 150 -15.68 -1.30 -10.42
CA GLY A 150 -14.84 -2.07 -11.34
C GLY A 150 -13.82 -2.96 -10.64
N LYS A 151 -12.94 -3.60 -11.42
CA LYS A 151 -11.95 -4.57 -10.93
C LYS A 151 -10.86 -3.92 -10.06
N GLN A 152 -10.63 -2.61 -10.21
CA GLN A 152 -9.71 -1.84 -9.39
C GLN A 152 -10.24 -1.54 -7.99
N ALA A 153 -11.53 -1.64 -7.74
CA ALA A 153 -12.16 -1.31 -6.45
C ALA A 153 -11.82 -2.34 -5.36
N THR A 154 -10.55 -2.46 -5.01
CA THR A 154 -10.00 -3.45 -4.06
C THR A 154 -8.75 -2.92 -3.37
N GLY A 155 -8.31 -3.59 -2.29
CA GLY A 155 -7.01 -3.29 -1.66
C GLY A 155 -5.81 -3.49 -2.60
N LYS A 156 -5.93 -4.36 -3.62
CA LYS A 156 -4.93 -4.50 -4.67
C LYS A 156 -4.91 -3.26 -5.57
N GLY A 157 -6.07 -2.75 -5.94
CA GLY A 157 -6.20 -1.52 -6.73
C GLY A 157 -5.65 -0.29 -5.99
N LEU A 158 -5.86 -0.20 -4.64
CA LEU A 158 -5.21 0.82 -3.80
C LEU A 158 -3.68 0.72 -3.88
N ARG A 159 -3.13 -0.48 -3.73
CA ARG A 159 -1.69 -0.70 -3.82
C ARG A 159 -1.13 -0.34 -5.20
N HIS A 160 -1.83 -0.70 -6.28
CA HIS A 160 -1.45 -0.29 -7.62
C HIS A 160 -1.56 1.23 -7.80
N GLY A 161 -2.62 1.85 -7.25
CA GLY A 161 -2.78 3.31 -7.21
C GLY A 161 -1.65 4.02 -6.47
N PHE A 162 -1.12 3.44 -5.37
CA PHE A 162 0.08 3.94 -4.70
C PHE A 162 1.30 3.89 -5.64
N GLY A 163 1.56 2.75 -6.29
CA GLY A 163 2.67 2.62 -7.23
C GLY A 163 2.60 3.64 -8.36
N VAL A 164 1.41 3.81 -8.95
CA VAL A 164 1.17 4.83 -9.98
C VAL A 164 1.45 6.23 -9.42
N ALA A 165 0.92 6.58 -8.25
CA ALA A 165 1.15 7.90 -7.63
C ALA A 165 2.64 8.21 -7.44
N MET A 166 3.43 7.22 -7.06
CA MET A 166 4.88 7.40 -6.81
C MET A 166 5.68 7.63 -8.10
N VAL A 167 5.29 7.01 -9.21
CA VAL A 167 5.99 7.20 -10.51
C VAL A 167 5.49 8.40 -11.30
N THR A 168 4.29 8.93 -10.99
CA THR A 168 3.69 10.08 -11.68
C THR A 168 3.75 11.37 -10.86
N ALA A 169 4.40 11.34 -9.70
CA ALA A 169 4.58 12.54 -8.88
C ALA A 169 5.48 13.57 -9.60
N LYS A 170 5.34 14.87 -9.27
CA LYS A 170 6.25 15.93 -9.79
C LYS A 170 7.74 15.62 -9.59
N LYS A 171 8.08 14.89 -8.52
CA LYS A 171 9.40 14.31 -8.30
C LYS A 171 9.22 12.78 -8.19
N PRO A 172 9.26 12.04 -9.31
CA PRO A 172 9.03 10.61 -9.31
C PRO A 172 10.06 9.85 -8.46
N LEU A 173 9.61 8.83 -7.75
CA LEU A 173 10.52 7.93 -7.07
C LEU A 173 11.26 7.05 -8.07
N PRO A 174 12.58 6.84 -7.90
CA PRO A 174 13.31 5.83 -8.66
C PRO A 174 12.68 4.44 -8.49
N LEU A 175 12.57 3.66 -9.57
CA LEU A 175 11.87 2.37 -9.55
C LEU A 175 12.43 1.38 -8.54
N HIS A 176 13.75 1.39 -8.29
CA HIS A 176 14.36 0.52 -7.31
C HIS A 176 13.95 0.89 -5.87
N VAL A 177 13.77 2.18 -5.56
CA VAL A 177 13.26 2.64 -4.26
C VAL A 177 11.80 2.22 -4.10
N LEU A 178 10.97 2.44 -5.14
CA LEU A 178 9.58 1.99 -5.12
C LEU A 178 9.48 0.46 -4.98
N ALA A 179 10.34 -0.30 -5.65
CA ALA A 179 10.40 -1.76 -5.52
C ALA A 179 10.68 -2.19 -4.07
N GLN A 180 11.64 -1.54 -3.40
CA GLN A 180 11.94 -1.79 -1.99
C GLN A 180 10.74 -1.47 -1.10
N MET A 181 10.12 -0.29 -1.25
CA MET A 181 8.95 0.13 -0.47
C MET A 181 7.77 -0.82 -0.66
N MET A 182 7.53 -1.31 -1.87
CA MET A 182 6.46 -2.26 -2.16
C MET A 182 6.83 -3.71 -1.81
N GLY A 183 8.08 -4.01 -1.48
CA GLY A 183 8.54 -5.38 -1.17
C GLY A 183 8.48 -6.29 -2.40
N HIS A 184 8.87 -5.77 -3.55
CA HIS A 184 9.11 -6.56 -4.76
C HIS A 184 10.52 -7.16 -4.70
N THR A 185 10.65 -8.40 -5.11
CA THR A 185 11.95 -9.10 -5.16
C THR A 185 12.75 -8.75 -6.40
N ASP A 186 12.03 -8.29 -7.44
CA ASP A 186 12.59 -7.92 -8.74
C ASP A 186 12.02 -6.56 -9.14
N THR A 187 12.87 -5.65 -9.58
CA THR A 187 12.50 -4.34 -10.09
C THR A 187 11.62 -4.43 -11.33
N LYS A 188 11.79 -5.47 -12.16
CA LYS A 188 10.91 -5.77 -13.31
C LYS A 188 9.43 -5.80 -12.92
N THR A 189 9.13 -6.28 -11.71
CA THR A 189 7.76 -6.25 -11.17
C THR A 189 7.23 -4.84 -10.97
N THR A 190 8.10 -3.85 -10.80
CA THR A 190 7.77 -2.44 -10.58
C THR A 190 7.67 -1.66 -11.90
N GLU A 191 8.30 -2.14 -12.96
CA GLU A 191 8.27 -1.54 -14.31
C GLU A 191 6.85 -1.47 -14.89
N ILE A 192 5.92 -2.30 -14.38
CA ILE A 192 4.50 -2.21 -14.77
C ILE A 192 3.93 -0.81 -14.55
N TYR A 193 4.41 -0.07 -13.55
CA TYR A 193 3.92 1.28 -13.25
C TYR A 193 4.33 2.32 -14.30
N LEU A 194 5.30 2.01 -15.17
CA LEU A 194 5.64 2.82 -16.35
C LEU A 194 4.60 2.71 -17.47
N GLN A 195 3.70 1.72 -17.38
CA GLN A 195 2.61 1.52 -18.36
C GLN A 195 1.39 2.41 -18.08
N VAL A 196 1.53 3.40 -17.20
CA VAL A 196 0.44 4.32 -16.85
C VAL A 196 -0.05 5.05 -18.10
N VAL A 197 -1.36 5.21 -18.22
CA VAL A 197 -2.03 5.88 -19.33
C VAL A 197 -3.09 6.85 -18.82
N GLY A 198 -3.61 7.67 -19.72
CA GLY A 198 -4.69 8.60 -19.41
C GLY A 198 -4.21 9.89 -18.74
N GLU A 199 -4.96 10.38 -17.78
CA GLU A 199 -4.74 11.70 -17.16
C GLU A 199 -3.39 11.77 -16.43
N GLU A 200 -2.98 10.73 -15.73
CA GLU A 200 -1.69 10.70 -15.03
C GLU A 200 -0.51 10.87 -16.00
N LYS A 201 -0.55 10.22 -17.16
CA LYS A 201 0.49 10.35 -18.18
C LYS A 201 0.46 11.72 -18.86
N ARG A 202 -0.75 12.25 -19.12
CA ARG A 202 -0.93 13.59 -19.67
C ARG A 202 -0.33 14.65 -18.74
N GLN A 203 -0.59 14.53 -17.43
CA GLN A 203 -0.04 15.45 -16.44
C GLN A 203 1.49 15.40 -16.40
N MET A 204 2.11 14.20 -16.45
CA MET A 204 3.57 14.07 -16.53
C MET A 204 4.16 14.80 -17.74
N VAL A 205 3.50 14.70 -18.89
CA VAL A 205 3.94 15.40 -20.12
C VAL A 205 3.77 16.90 -19.98
N SER A 206 2.62 17.37 -19.44
CA SER A 206 2.39 18.78 -19.18
C SER A 206 3.45 19.37 -18.22
N ASP A 207 3.69 18.70 -17.09
CA ASP A 207 4.68 19.15 -16.10
C ASP A 207 6.11 19.22 -16.71
N ALA A 208 6.42 18.40 -17.69
CA ALA A 208 7.73 18.43 -18.37
C ALA A 208 7.91 19.63 -19.32
N TRP A 209 6.78 20.18 -19.82
CA TRP A 209 6.81 21.36 -20.70
C TRP A 209 6.67 22.70 -19.95
N GLU A 210 6.17 22.66 -18.72
CA GLU A 210 5.94 23.84 -17.88
C GLU A 210 7.13 24.15 -16.93
N GLY A 211 8.14 23.29 -16.87
CA GLY A 211 9.36 23.45 -16.07
C GLY A 211 10.51 23.91 -16.90
#